data_2ef51d3b7c72367859fb08755e0df0a3
#
_entry.id   2ef51d3b7c72367859fb08755e0df0a3
#
_cell.length_a   1.000
_cell.length_b   1.000
_cell.length_c   1.000
_cell.angle_alpha   90.00
_cell.angle_beta   90.00
_cell.angle_gamma   90.00
#
_symmetry.space_group_name_H-M   'P 1'
#
loop_
_entity.id
_entity.type
_entity.pdbx_description
1 polymer ?
#
loop_
_entity_poly.entity_id
_entity_poly.type
_entity_poly.pdbx_seq_one_letter_code
_entity_poly.pdbx_strand_id
1 'polypeptide(L)'
;RDSTSIGMTDETFAHALAAAKAEGRNTVHVKVWLPLPAACPAQSNITLDSFTAQPTYIAPETAPQRTAYWEADLAENCRFGAQYSYRSTAHYAAPLEMQADPVQPDFDTAEQLPHIAFTPYMKALAAQLTEGITDPVQKAKRIYDFVTLNVHYHFQPMYFVHENITDNCARSRRGDCGVMAATFITLCRIAGIPAKWQSGMVARPETAGCHDWAMFYIAPKGWMYADCSAGASMARAGNEKMRLHYFGNLDTDRMVANSDICAPFDPPMCSFRADPCDNQVGEIEVDGVGLYGQQVETTHEIV
;
A
#
# COMPACT_ATOMS: atom_id res chain seq x y z
N ARG A 1 12.36 15.39 2.81
CA ARG A 1 11.49 16.12 1.85
C ARG A 1 11.37 15.29 0.58
N ASP A 2 10.15 15.14 0.07
CA ASP A 2 9.85 14.33 -1.11
C ASP A 2 9.15 15.18 -2.17
N SER A 3 9.33 14.79 -3.43
CA SER A 3 8.65 15.35 -4.58
C SER A 3 8.06 14.22 -5.42
N THR A 4 6.76 14.26 -5.66
CA THR A 4 6.07 13.29 -6.51
C THR A 4 5.34 13.98 -7.64
N SER A 5 5.28 13.36 -8.81
CA SER A 5 4.46 13.86 -9.90
C SER A 5 3.93 12.76 -10.79
N ILE A 6 2.82 13.04 -11.47
CA ILE A 6 2.21 12.20 -12.49
C ILE A 6 1.80 13.05 -13.69
N GLY A 7 1.87 12.51 -14.88
CA GLY A 7 1.40 13.13 -16.12
C GLY A 7 1.15 12.11 -17.21
N MET A 8 0.46 12.50 -18.25
CA MET A 8 0.33 11.70 -19.47
C MET A 8 1.64 11.72 -20.25
N THR A 9 1.94 10.63 -20.97
CA THR A 9 2.95 10.70 -22.03
C THR A 9 2.50 11.65 -23.13
N ASP A 10 3.44 12.24 -23.87
CA ASP A 10 3.10 13.14 -24.99
C ASP A 10 2.26 12.46 -26.07
N GLU A 11 2.51 11.18 -26.31
CA GLU A 11 1.73 10.37 -27.26
C GLU A 11 0.28 10.19 -26.77
N THR A 12 0.09 9.88 -25.49
CA THR A 12 -1.25 9.73 -24.88
C THR A 12 -2.02 11.03 -24.94
N PHE A 13 -1.39 12.15 -24.58
CA PHE A 13 -2.01 13.46 -24.65
C PHE A 13 -2.38 13.85 -26.08
N ALA A 14 -1.48 13.62 -27.04
CA ALA A 14 -1.74 13.92 -28.45
C ALA A 14 -2.94 13.12 -29.00
N HIS A 15 -3.07 11.85 -28.65
CA HIS A 15 -4.21 11.02 -29.02
C HIS A 15 -5.52 11.54 -28.38
N ALA A 16 -5.51 11.84 -27.10
CA ALA A 16 -6.67 12.39 -26.39
C ALA A 16 -7.12 13.74 -26.97
N LEU A 17 -6.17 14.62 -27.27
CA LEU A 17 -6.47 15.94 -27.87
C LEU A 17 -7.00 15.80 -29.30
N ALA A 18 -6.49 14.84 -30.09
CA ALA A 18 -7.02 14.57 -31.42
C ALA A 18 -8.47 14.07 -31.38
N ALA A 19 -8.80 13.19 -30.44
CA ALA A 19 -10.16 12.72 -30.20
C ALA A 19 -11.08 13.89 -29.79
N ALA A 20 -10.65 14.71 -28.84
CA ALA A 20 -11.40 15.89 -28.41
C ALA A 20 -11.66 16.87 -29.57
N LYS A 21 -10.67 17.10 -30.45
CA LYS A 21 -10.82 17.96 -31.64
C LYS A 21 -11.81 17.40 -32.63
N ALA A 22 -11.86 16.08 -32.81
CA ALA A 22 -12.87 15.42 -33.66
C ALA A 22 -14.31 15.66 -33.16
N GLU A 23 -14.46 15.90 -31.85
CA GLU A 23 -15.73 16.26 -31.20
C GLU A 23 -15.97 17.77 -31.10
N GLY A 24 -15.09 18.60 -31.69
CA GLY A 24 -15.20 20.05 -31.68
C GLY A 24 -14.70 20.73 -30.39
N ARG A 25 -13.98 20.01 -29.52
CA ARG A 25 -13.32 20.55 -28.33
C ARG A 25 -11.85 20.89 -28.60
N ASN A 26 -11.30 21.87 -27.91
CA ASN A 26 -9.89 22.25 -28.03
C ASN A 26 -9.06 21.87 -26.79
N THR A 27 -9.68 21.19 -25.85
CA THR A 27 -9.09 20.77 -24.60
C THR A 27 -9.45 19.31 -24.28
N VAL A 28 -8.62 18.70 -23.44
CA VAL A 28 -8.82 17.35 -22.89
C VAL A 28 -9.23 17.53 -21.42
N HIS A 29 -10.36 16.94 -21.02
CA HIS A 29 -10.79 16.97 -19.63
C HIS A 29 -10.05 15.89 -18.83
N VAL A 30 -9.35 16.28 -17.78
CA VAL A 30 -8.56 15.36 -16.95
C VAL A 30 -8.97 15.43 -15.49
N LYS A 31 -8.91 14.26 -14.84
CA LYS A 31 -8.97 14.13 -13.39
C LYS A 31 -7.73 13.37 -12.93
N VAL A 32 -7.09 13.85 -11.88
CA VAL A 32 -5.81 13.31 -11.40
C VAL A 32 -5.85 13.13 -9.90
N TRP A 33 -5.40 11.98 -9.43
CA TRP A 33 -5.25 11.64 -8.01
C TRP A 33 -3.79 11.30 -7.73
N LEU A 34 -3.10 12.15 -6.99
CA LEU A 34 -1.70 11.94 -6.61
C LEU A 34 -1.61 11.59 -5.11
N PRO A 35 -0.89 10.53 -4.72
CA PRO A 35 -0.74 10.18 -3.31
C PRO A 35 -0.01 11.26 -2.52
N LEU A 36 -0.47 11.49 -1.30
CA LEU A 36 0.14 12.39 -0.34
C LEU A 36 0.47 11.64 0.97
N PRO A 37 1.47 12.11 1.74
CA PRO A 37 1.75 11.51 3.04
C PRO A 37 0.55 11.60 3.98
N ALA A 38 0.17 10.48 4.59
CA ALA A 38 -0.94 10.37 5.54
C ALA A 38 -0.45 10.41 6.98
N ALA A 39 -1.26 10.98 7.89
CA ALA A 39 -0.92 11.01 9.30
C ALA A 39 -1.14 9.63 9.94
N CYS A 40 -0.13 9.16 10.67
CA CYS A 40 -0.22 7.93 11.45
C CYS A 40 0.78 8.01 12.64
N PRO A 41 0.76 7.06 13.59
CA PRO A 41 1.69 7.10 14.72
C PRO A 41 3.19 7.16 14.35
N ALA A 42 3.56 6.58 13.19
CA ALA A 42 4.94 6.62 12.69
C ALA A 42 5.23 7.84 11.80
N GLN A 43 4.23 8.63 11.39
CA GLN A 43 4.39 9.75 10.45
C GLN A 43 3.56 10.96 10.88
N SER A 44 4.24 12.08 11.12
CA SER A 44 3.65 13.32 11.67
C SER A 44 4.30 14.57 11.08
N ASN A 45 3.83 15.76 11.50
CA ASN A 45 4.35 17.06 11.07
C ASN A 45 4.40 17.17 9.53
N ILE A 46 3.31 16.77 8.89
CA ILE A 46 3.20 16.78 7.44
C ILE A 46 3.01 18.22 6.97
N THR A 47 3.84 18.67 6.04
CA THR A 47 3.72 19.96 5.37
C THR A 47 3.67 19.75 3.87
N LEU A 48 2.66 20.30 3.22
CA LEU A 48 2.55 20.35 1.77
C LEU A 48 3.25 21.64 1.32
N ASP A 49 4.48 21.53 0.81
CA ASP A 49 5.36 22.68 0.56
C ASP A 49 4.96 23.43 -0.72
N SER A 50 4.65 22.72 -1.80
CA SER A 50 4.21 23.30 -3.07
C SER A 50 3.51 22.29 -3.98
N PHE A 51 2.78 22.81 -4.96
CA PHE A 51 2.16 22.05 -6.04
C PHE A 51 2.52 22.67 -7.39
N THR A 52 2.57 21.85 -8.45
CA THR A 52 2.76 22.36 -9.83
C THR A 52 1.56 23.21 -10.30
N ALA A 53 0.36 22.86 -9.86
CA ALA A 53 -0.87 23.62 -9.99
C ALA A 53 -1.68 23.45 -8.72
N GLN A 54 -2.50 24.43 -8.38
CA GLN A 54 -3.35 24.35 -7.17
C GLN A 54 -4.31 23.15 -7.29
N PRO A 55 -4.33 22.22 -6.32
CA PRO A 55 -5.29 21.12 -6.30
C PRO A 55 -6.73 21.64 -6.20
N THR A 56 -7.65 20.95 -6.84
CA THR A 56 -9.09 21.18 -6.69
C THR A 56 -9.56 20.74 -5.30
N TYR A 57 -8.96 19.64 -4.80
CA TYR A 57 -9.25 19.13 -3.46
C TYR A 57 -8.04 18.38 -2.89
N ILE A 58 -7.90 18.42 -1.57
CA ILE A 58 -6.89 17.65 -0.83
C ILE A 58 -7.62 16.84 0.22
N ALA A 59 -7.47 15.51 0.17
CA ALA A 59 -8.07 14.62 1.14
C ALA A 59 -7.49 14.86 2.55
N PRO A 60 -8.28 14.63 3.63
CA PRO A 60 -7.80 14.74 5.01
C PRO A 60 -6.56 13.89 5.27
N GLU A 61 -5.72 14.29 6.23
CA GLU A 61 -4.51 13.56 6.59
C GLU A 61 -4.76 12.11 7.04
N THR A 62 -5.97 11.82 7.50
CA THR A 62 -6.41 10.51 7.98
C THR A 62 -7.21 9.72 6.94
N ALA A 63 -7.31 10.22 5.69
CA ALA A 63 -8.00 9.48 4.63
C ALA A 63 -7.31 8.12 4.39
N PRO A 64 -8.07 7.03 4.19
CA PRO A 64 -7.51 5.70 3.96
C PRO A 64 -6.54 5.62 2.79
N GLN A 65 -6.80 6.40 1.73
CA GLN A 65 -5.87 6.64 0.62
C GLN A 65 -5.82 8.14 0.37
N ARG A 66 -4.86 8.81 1.00
CA ARG A 66 -4.76 10.27 0.95
C ARG A 66 -4.26 10.76 -0.40
N THR A 67 -5.01 11.66 -1.03
CA THR A 67 -4.68 12.20 -2.35
C THR A 67 -4.78 13.71 -2.42
N ALA A 68 -3.97 14.33 -3.30
CA ALA A 68 -4.31 15.59 -3.95
C ALA A 68 -5.08 15.27 -5.23
N TYR A 69 -6.17 16.00 -5.45
CA TYR A 69 -7.04 15.83 -6.61
C TYR A 69 -7.05 17.10 -7.47
N TRP A 70 -6.91 16.92 -8.77
CA TRP A 70 -7.10 17.97 -9.77
C TRP A 70 -8.17 17.56 -10.77
N GLU A 71 -8.95 18.56 -11.20
CA GLU A 71 -9.87 18.45 -12.32
C GLU A 71 -9.64 19.67 -13.20
N ALA A 72 -9.29 19.46 -14.47
CA ALA A 72 -8.87 20.53 -15.37
C ALA A 72 -9.13 20.18 -16.85
N ASP A 73 -9.31 21.24 -17.66
CA ASP A 73 -9.35 21.16 -19.12
C ASP A 73 -7.99 21.61 -19.68
N LEU A 74 -7.25 20.70 -20.29
CA LEU A 74 -5.89 20.91 -20.76
C LEU A 74 -5.84 21.19 -22.26
N ALA A 75 -5.30 22.33 -22.68
CA ALA A 75 -4.94 22.64 -24.06
C ALA A 75 -3.53 22.13 -24.43
N GLU A 76 -2.67 21.99 -23.45
CA GLU A 76 -1.28 21.52 -23.54
C GLU A 76 -1.01 20.47 -22.48
N ASN A 77 -0.13 19.51 -22.76
CA ASN A 77 0.26 18.49 -21.80
C ASN A 77 0.99 19.12 -20.60
N CYS A 78 0.67 18.64 -19.41
CA CYS A 78 1.34 19.05 -18.19
C CYS A 78 1.43 17.92 -17.18
N ARG A 79 2.28 18.12 -16.16
CA ARG A 79 2.39 17.20 -15.02
C ARG A 79 1.77 17.83 -13.77
N PHE A 80 1.14 16.96 -12.97
CA PHE A 80 0.60 17.31 -11.66
C PHE A 80 1.55 16.77 -10.60
N GLY A 81 2.01 17.62 -9.72
CA GLY A 81 3.03 17.27 -8.74
C GLY A 81 2.86 18.00 -7.42
N ALA A 82 3.40 17.38 -6.38
CA ALA A 82 3.46 17.90 -5.03
C ALA A 82 4.87 17.76 -4.45
N GLN A 83 5.29 18.78 -3.71
CA GLN A 83 6.44 18.70 -2.81
C GLN A 83 5.92 18.76 -1.38
N TYR A 84 6.45 17.89 -0.53
CA TYR A 84 6.03 17.78 0.86
C TYR A 84 7.17 17.35 1.76
N SER A 85 7.00 17.61 3.04
CA SER A 85 7.88 17.14 4.09
C SER A 85 7.07 16.53 5.23
N TYR A 86 7.66 15.60 5.94
CA TYR A 86 7.07 14.92 7.09
C TYR A 86 8.16 14.43 8.03
N ARG A 87 7.76 14.07 9.23
CA ARG A 87 8.62 13.43 10.22
C ARG A 87 8.27 11.96 10.33
N SER A 88 9.24 11.10 10.01
CA SER A 88 9.16 9.67 10.29
C SER A 88 9.75 9.34 11.66
N THR A 89 9.11 8.40 12.36
CA THR A 89 9.55 7.92 13.67
C THR A 89 9.64 6.40 13.64
N ALA A 90 10.80 5.86 13.97
CA ALA A 90 10.97 4.41 14.07
C ALA A 90 10.06 3.84 15.16
N HIS A 91 9.45 2.69 14.88
CA HIS A 91 8.62 1.97 15.83
C HIS A 91 9.34 0.69 16.29
N TYR A 92 9.48 0.56 17.60
CA TYR A 92 10.08 -0.61 18.24
C TYR A 92 9.11 -1.20 19.25
N ALA A 93 8.69 -2.45 19.00
CA ALA A 93 7.70 -3.13 19.81
C ALA A 93 8.25 -4.31 20.62
N ALA A 94 9.31 -4.98 20.16
CA ALA A 94 9.86 -6.22 20.73
C ALA A 94 8.77 -7.27 21.07
N PRO A 95 7.94 -7.69 20.11
CA PRO A 95 6.76 -8.51 20.41
C PRO A 95 7.09 -9.86 21.06
N LEU A 96 8.27 -10.41 20.78
CA LEU A 96 8.70 -11.71 21.35
C LEU A 96 9.06 -11.64 22.83
N GLU A 97 9.23 -10.44 23.39
CA GLU A 97 9.55 -10.21 24.80
C GLU A 97 8.31 -9.80 25.62
N MET A 98 7.15 -9.61 24.97
CA MET A 98 5.92 -9.19 25.63
C MET A 98 5.08 -10.37 26.10
N GLN A 99 4.28 -10.13 27.13
CA GLN A 99 3.17 -10.98 27.51
C GLN A 99 1.88 -10.37 26.97
N ALA A 100 1.16 -11.14 26.17
CA ALA A 100 -0.15 -10.72 25.66
C ALA A 100 -1.23 -10.81 26.72
N ASP A 101 -2.21 -9.92 26.64
CA ASP A 101 -3.42 -10.03 27.44
C ASP A 101 -4.21 -11.31 27.10
N PRO A 102 -4.87 -11.93 28.07
CA PRO A 102 -5.64 -13.16 27.81
C PRO A 102 -6.85 -12.93 26.93
N VAL A 103 -7.36 -11.69 26.87
CA VAL A 103 -8.47 -11.28 26.01
C VAL A 103 -7.95 -10.31 24.96
N GLN A 104 -8.12 -10.68 23.71
CA GLN A 104 -7.74 -9.86 22.56
C GLN A 104 -8.98 -9.21 21.93
N PRO A 105 -8.87 -8.01 21.35
CA PRO A 105 -9.99 -7.39 20.65
C PRO A 105 -10.30 -8.12 19.34
N ASP A 106 -11.51 -7.85 18.79
CA ASP A 106 -12.05 -8.48 17.58
C ASP A 106 -12.26 -7.53 16.39
N PHE A 107 -11.81 -6.28 16.49
CA PHE A 107 -11.82 -5.35 15.35
C PHE A 107 -10.78 -5.75 14.28
N ASP A 108 -10.97 -5.32 13.04
CA ASP A 108 -10.08 -5.62 11.90
C ASP A 108 -9.72 -7.13 11.75
N THR A 109 -10.69 -8.00 12.03
CA THR A 109 -10.58 -9.47 11.90
C THR A 109 -11.49 -10.04 10.82
N ALA A 110 -12.28 -9.22 10.12
CA ALA A 110 -13.19 -9.65 9.06
C ALA A 110 -12.49 -9.78 7.69
N GLU A 111 -13.17 -10.47 6.76
CA GLU A 111 -12.78 -10.48 5.35
C GLU A 111 -12.87 -9.08 4.74
N GLN A 112 -12.03 -8.84 3.74
CA GLN A 112 -12.05 -7.63 2.91
C GLN A 112 -11.80 -8.03 1.46
N LEU A 113 -12.91 -8.34 0.78
CA LEU A 113 -12.88 -8.85 -0.60
C LEU A 113 -12.39 -7.78 -1.59
N PRO A 114 -11.77 -8.19 -2.71
CA PRO A 114 -11.59 -9.57 -3.16
C PRO A 114 -10.34 -10.26 -2.58
N HIS A 115 -9.39 -9.53 -2.03
CA HIS A 115 -8.06 -10.05 -1.79
C HIS A 115 -7.84 -10.61 -0.38
N ILE A 116 -8.41 -9.98 0.65
CA ILE A 116 -8.40 -10.53 2.02
C ILE A 116 -9.62 -11.44 2.17
N ALA A 117 -9.56 -12.63 1.58
CA ALA A 117 -10.66 -13.59 1.53
C ALA A 117 -10.35 -14.87 2.32
N PHE A 118 -11.33 -15.32 3.11
CA PHE A 118 -11.19 -16.51 3.96
C PHE A 118 -11.58 -17.78 3.22
N THR A 119 -10.84 -18.08 2.14
CA THR A 119 -11.06 -19.30 1.36
C THR A 119 -10.90 -20.56 2.23
N PRO A 120 -11.47 -21.70 1.85
CA PRO A 120 -11.27 -22.95 2.57
C PRO A 120 -9.78 -23.30 2.74
N TYR A 121 -8.97 -23.03 1.72
CA TYR A 121 -7.52 -23.27 1.78
C TYR A 121 -6.84 -22.34 2.80
N MET A 122 -7.13 -21.05 2.80
CA MET A 122 -6.56 -20.08 3.74
C MET A 122 -6.96 -20.41 5.20
N LYS A 123 -8.22 -20.81 5.42
CA LYS A 123 -8.69 -21.28 6.74
C LYS A 123 -7.93 -22.52 7.22
N ALA A 124 -7.76 -23.52 6.34
CA ALA A 124 -7.01 -24.73 6.66
C ALA A 124 -5.54 -24.42 6.96
N LEU A 125 -4.91 -23.55 6.16
CA LEU A 125 -3.52 -23.14 6.36
C LEU A 125 -3.33 -22.39 7.67
N ALA A 126 -4.21 -21.42 8.00
CA ALA A 126 -4.15 -20.72 9.27
C ALA A 126 -4.30 -21.67 10.47
N ALA A 127 -5.24 -22.59 10.41
CA ALA A 127 -5.43 -23.62 11.44
C ALA A 127 -4.18 -24.48 11.62
N GLN A 128 -3.57 -24.94 10.52
CA GLN A 128 -2.32 -25.72 10.55
C GLN A 128 -1.17 -24.93 11.17
N LEU A 129 -1.00 -23.66 10.78
CA LEU A 129 0.10 -22.82 11.28
C LEU A 129 -0.03 -22.50 12.77
N THR A 130 -1.25 -22.44 13.28
CA THR A 130 -1.55 -22.04 14.66
C THR A 130 -1.99 -23.20 15.55
N GLU A 131 -1.89 -24.44 15.07
CA GLU A 131 -2.29 -25.63 15.82
C GLU A 131 -1.58 -25.71 17.18
N GLY A 132 -2.36 -25.87 18.24
CA GLY A 132 -1.87 -25.97 19.62
C GLY A 132 -1.31 -24.68 20.21
N ILE A 133 -1.34 -23.55 19.48
CA ILE A 133 -0.83 -22.26 19.95
C ILE A 133 -1.98 -21.42 20.46
N THR A 134 -1.93 -21.01 21.73
CA THR A 134 -2.91 -20.10 22.36
C THR A 134 -2.43 -18.64 22.38
N ASP A 135 -1.13 -18.41 22.55
CA ASP A 135 -0.52 -17.08 22.60
C ASP A 135 -0.63 -16.37 21.23
N PRO A 136 -1.29 -15.20 21.13
CA PRO A 136 -1.47 -14.48 19.89
C PRO A 136 -0.14 -14.00 19.28
N VAL A 137 0.89 -13.71 20.09
CA VAL A 137 2.22 -13.35 19.58
C VAL A 137 2.85 -14.52 18.84
N GLN A 138 2.77 -15.73 19.42
CA GLN A 138 3.31 -16.93 18.78
C GLN A 138 2.52 -17.33 17.53
N LYS A 139 1.19 -17.11 17.51
CA LYS A 139 0.39 -17.28 16.28
C LYS A 139 0.85 -16.33 15.18
N ALA A 140 0.95 -15.03 15.46
CA ALA A 140 1.43 -14.03 14.51
C ALA A 140 2.85 -14.36 14.02
N LYS A 141 3.74 -14.78 14.94
CA LYS A 141 5.12 -15.18 14.61
C LYS A 141 5.17 -16.38 13.67
N ARG A 142 4.35 -17.40 13.89
CA ARG A 142 4.26 -18.58 13.00
C ARG A 142 3.77 -18.19 11.60
N ILE A 143 2.79 -17.28 11.51
CA ILE A 143 2.31 -16.76 10.24
C ILE A 143 3.40 -15.93 9.55
N TYR A 144 4.11 -15.07 10.29
CA TYR A 144 5.25 -14.32 9.77
C TYR A 144 6.37 -15.22 9.26
N ASP A 145 6.73 -16.26 10.02
CA ASP A 145 7.73 -17.24 9.60
C ASP A 145 7.30 -17.96 8.32
N PHE A 146 6.03 -18.35 8.24
CA PHE A 146 5.51 -18.97 7.02
C PHE A 146 5.72 -18.06 5.81
N VAL A 147 5.33 -16.79 5.88
CA VAL A 147 5.46 -15.87 4.75
C VAL A 147 6.93 -15.59 4.44
N THR A 148 7.75 -15.26 5.44
CA THR A 148 9.13 -14.82 5.22
C THR A 148 10.09 -15.94 4.84
N LEU A 149 9.82 -17.18 5.24
CA LEU A 149 10.69 -18.32 4.97
C LEU A 149 10.25 -19.17 3.77
N ASN A 150 8.97 -19.11 3.39
CA ASN A 150 8.42 -19.98 2.35
C ASN A 150 7.90 -19.25 1.11
N VAL A 151 7.73 -17.93 1.15
CA VAL A 151 7.33 -17.16 -0.01
C VAL A 151 8.55 -16.50 -0.66
N HIS A 152 8.70 -16.73 -1.96
CA HIS A 152 9.75 -16.10 -2.75
C HIS A 152 9.26 -14.78 -3.32
N TYR A 153 10.05 -13.71 -3.15
CA TYR A 153 9.76 -12.44 -3.80
C TYR A 153 9.81 -12.61 -5.31
N HIS A 154 8.73 -12.25 -5.96
CA HIS A 154 8.56 -12.43 -7.39
C HIS A 154 7.64 -11.34 -7.92
N PHE A 155 8.00 -10.79 -9.09
CA PHE A 155 7.15 -9.84 -9.79
C PHE A 155 5.71 -10.36 -9.89
N GLN A 156 4.76 -9.50 -9.62
CA GLN A 156 3.33 -9.75 -9.81
C GLN A 156 2.79 -8.79 -10.87
N PRO A 157 1.88 -9.25 -11.75
CA PRO A 157 1.11 -8.33 -12.55
C PRO A 157 0.20 -7.49 -11.65
N MET A 158 -0.46 -6.48 -12.24
CA MET A 158 -1.43 -5.67 -11.51
C MET A 158 -2.44 -6.57 -10.78
N TYR A 159 -2.71 -6.29 -9.52
CA TYR A 159 -3.45 -7.20 -8.64
C TYR A 159 -4.89 -7.47 -9.09
N PHE A 160 -5.49 -6.55 -9.86
CA PHE A 160 -6.83 -6.75 -10.40
C PHE A 160 -6.94 -7.90 -11.42
N VAL A 161 -5.84 -8.40 -11.98
CA VAL A 161 -5.88 -9.57 -12.88
C VAL A 161 -6.00 -10.89 -12.11
N HIS A 162 -5.83 -10.85 -10.79
CA HIS A 162 -5.99 -12.01 -9.92
C HIS A 162 -7.35 -12.01 -9.25
N GLU A 163 -8.03 -13.15 -9.23
CA GLU A 163 -9.25 -13.32 -8.46
C GLU A 163 -9.00 -13.10 -6.96
N ASN A 164 -7.89 -13.64 -6.46
CA ASN A 164 -7.47 -13.48 -5.08
C ASN A 164 -5.94 -13.59 -4.96
N ILE A 165 -5.27 -12.51 -4.56
CA ILE A 165 -3.81 -12.49 -4.47
C ILE A 165 -3.29 -13.32 -3.30
N THR A 166 -4.02 -13.43 -2.19
CA THR A 166 -3.54 -14.10 -0.97
C THR A 166 -3.65 -15.62 -1.06
N ASP A 167 -4.75 -16.16 -1.60
CA ASP A 167 -4.88 -17.60 -1.86
C ASP A 167 -3.86 -18.07 -2.90
N ASN A 168 -3.68 -17.27 -3.97
CA ASN A 168 -2.68 -17.55 -5.00
C ASN A 168 -1.26 -17.55 -4.41
N CYS A 169 -0.89 -16.56 -3.60
CA CYS A 169 0.41 -16.50 -2.92
C CYS A 169 0.63 -17.71 -2.01
N ALA A 170 -0.35 -18.02 -1.17
CA ALA A 170 -0.24 -19.12 -0.21
C ALA A 170 -0.04 -20.48 -0.90
N ARG A 171 -0.61 -20.66 -2.11
CA ARG A 171 -0.43 -21.89 -2.91
C ARG A 171 0.86 -21.88 -3.72
N SER A 172 1.13 -20.81 -4.44
CA SER A 172 2.27 -20.70 -5.37
C SER A 172 3.60 -20.46 -4.67
N ARG A 173 3.57 -19.95 -3.44
CA ARG A 173 4.75 -19.47 -2.68
C ARG A 173 5.50 -18.36 -3.40
N ARG A 174 4.77 -17.48 -4.11
CA ARG A 174 5.32 -16.35 -4.84
C ARG A 174 4.47 -15.12 -4.58
N GLY A 175 5.12 -13.98 -4.36
CA GLY A 175 4.46 -12.69 -4.14
C GLY A 175 5.46 -11.56 -4.12
N ASP A 176 5.00 -10.36 -4.37
CA ASP A 176 5.72 -9.12 -4.11
C ASP A 176 5.41 -8.60 -2.69
N CYS A 177 5.80 -7.35 -2.38
CA CYS A 177 5.60 -6.78 -1.05
C CYS A 177 4.11 -6.75 -0.63
N GLY A 178 3.24 -6.29 -1.51
CA GLY A 178 1.81 -6.18 -1.22
C GLY A 178 1.14 -7.53 -1.10
N VAL A 179 1.44 -8.46 -1.99
CA VAL A 179 0.91 -9.83 -1.94
C VAL A 179 1.35 -10.55 -0.66
N MET A 180 2.60 -10.37 -0.23
CA MET A 180 3.11 -10.95 1.02
C MET A 180 2.46 -10.30 2.25
N ALA A 181 2.29 -8.96 2.24
CA ALA A 181 1.60 -8.24 3.31
C ALA A 181 0.13 -8.68 3.43
N ALA A 182 -0.62 -8.71 2.33
CA ALA A 182 -2.01 -9.16 2.31
C ALA A 182 -2.17 -10.62 2.77
N THR A 183 -1.22 -11.51 2.42
CA THR A 183 -1.22 -12.90 2.87
C THR A 183 -1.04 -13.00 4.38
N PHE A 184 -0.10 -12.23 4.95
CA PHE A 184 0.08 -12.14 6.40
C PHE A 184 -1.19 -11.63 7.09
N ILE A 185 -1.80 -10.55 6.57
CA ILE A 185 -3.03 -9.95 7.10
C ILE A 185 -4.16 -10.98 7.10
N THR A 186 -4.37 -11.67 5.98
CA THR A 186 -5.45 -12.67 5.85
C THR A 186 -5.30 -13.79 6.86
N LEU A 187 -4.10 -14.36 6.99
CA LEU A 187 -3.84 -15.44 7.94
C LEU A 187 -3.98 -14.98 9.41
N CYS A 188 -3.53 -13.75 9.73
CA CYS A 188 -3.71 -13.17 11.04
C CYS A 188 -5.21 -12.98 11.39
N ARG A 189 -5.99 -12.41 10.47
CA ARG A 189 -7.44 -12.20 10.66
C ARG A 189 -8.18 -13.53 10.88
N ILE A 190 -7.87 -14.57 10.10
CA ILE A 190 -8.42 -15.92 10.28
C ILE A 190 -8.04 -16.48 11.66
N ALA A 191 -6.83 -16.21 12.14
CA ALA A 191 -6.37 -16.64 13.46
C ALA A 191 -6.92 -15.79 14.64
N GLY A 192 -7.79 -14.80 14.37
CA GLY A 192 -8.38 -13.89 15.36
C GLY A 192 -7.43 -12.77 15.80
N ILE A 193 -6.43 -12.43 15.01
CA ILE A 193 -5.49 -11.33 15.27
C ILE A 193 -5.87 -10.17 14.37
N PRO A 194 -6.23 -8.98 14.94
CA PRO A 194 -6.48 -7.79 14.14
C PRO A 194 -5.27 -7.44 13.28
N ALA A 195 -5.51 -7.24 12.00
CA ALA A 195 -4.44 -6.89 11.06
C ALA A 195 -4.97 -6.01 9.93
N LYS A 196 -4.15 -5.08 9.44
CA LYS A 196 -4.52 -4.18 8.36
C LYS A 196 -3.35 -3.81 7.46
N TRP A 197 -3.69 -3.28 6.30
CA TRP A 197 -2.78 -2.80 5.29
C TRP A 197 -2.21 -1.43 5.64
N GLN A 198 -0.95 -1.23 5.28
CA GLN A 198 -0.34 0.08 5.16
C GLN A 198 0.64 0.07 3.99
N SER A 199 0.66 1.14 3.21
CA SER A 199 1.54 1.26 2.05
C SER A 199 1.91 2.70 1.73
N GLY A 200 2.84 2.85 0.81
CA GLY A 200 3.35 4.11 0.31
C GLY A 200 4.67 3.91 -0.39
N MET A 201 5.72 4.57 0.07
CA MET A 201 7.02 4.57 -0.61
C MET A 201 8.14 4.21 0.35
N VAL A 202 9.19 3.56 -0.17
CA VAL A 202 10.50 3.56 0.47
C VAL A 202 11.10 4.95 0.26
N ALA A 203 11.40 5.64 1.36
CA ALA A 203 11.89 7.01 1.39
C ALA A 203 13.43 7.05 1.54
N ARG A 204 14.14 6.45 0.58
CA ARG A 204 15.61 6.49 0.47
C ARG A 204 16.00 7.06 -0.88
N PRO A 205 16.90 8.05 -0.94
CA PRO A 205 17.31 8.67 -2.21
C PRO A 205 17.75 7.66 -3.26
N GLU A 206 18.52 6.63 -2.86
CA GLU A 206 19.12 5.66 -3.78
C GLU A 206 18.13 4.57 -4.24
N THR A 207 17.05 4.36 -3.50
CA THR A 207 16.13 3.22 -3.71
C THR A 207 14.67 3.60 -3.50
N ALA A 208 14.31 4.85 -3.80
CA ALA A 208 12.93 5.30 -3.75
C ALA A 208 12.02 4.42 -4.63
N GLY A 209 10.88 4.02 -4.10
CA GLY A 209 9.94 3.17 -4.83
C GLY A 209 8.74 2.74 -3.99
N CYS A 210 7.73 2.21 -4.66
CA CYS A 210 6.51 1.70 -4.03
C CYS A 210 6.82 0.59 -3.03
N HIS A 211 6.11 0.58 -1.91
CA HIS A 211 6.28 -0.47 -0.92
C HIS A 211 5.05 -0.65 -0.03
N ASP A 212 4.81 -1.91 0.35
CA ASP A 212 3.68 -2.34 1.13
C ASP A 212 4.13 -3.15 2.33
N TRP A 213 3.41 -3.01 3.43
CA TRP A 213 3.62 -3.78 4.66
C TRP A 213 2.32 -3.97 5.43
N ALA A 214 2.36 -4.83 6.42
CA ALA A 214 1.23 -5.09 7.28
C ALA A 214 1.38 -4.43 8.64
N MET A 215 0.24 -4.20 9.29
CA MET A 215 0.13 -3.94 10.71
C MET A 215 -0.68 -5.05 11.36
N PHE A 216 -0.36 -5.37 12.61
CA PHE A 216 -1.13 -6.30 13.44
C PHE A 216 -1.21 -5.79 14.88
N TYR A 217 -2.29 -6.13 15.56
CA TYR A 217 -2.57 -5.63 16.90
C TYR A 217 -2.57 -6.76 17.93
N ILE A 218 -1.86 -6.56 19.04
CA ILE A 218 -1.92 -7.46 20.19
C ILE A 218 -1.95 -6.61 21.48
N ALA A 219 -2.99 -6.78 22.29
CA ALA A 219 -3.07 -6.14 23.60
C ALA A 219 -2.06 -6.77 24.59
N PRO A 220 -1.45 -5.98 25.49
CA PRO A 220 -1.69 -4.56 25.73
C PRO A 220 -0.82 -3.63 24.84
N LYS A 221 0.05 -4.17 23.99
CA LYS A 221 1.05 -3.39 23.20
C LYS A 221 0.41 -2.45 22.18
N GLY A 222 -0.67 -2.88 21.53
CA GLY A 222 -1.31 -2.14 20.46
C GLY A 222 -0.83 -2.53 19.06
N TRP A 223 -0.92 -1.59 18.12
CA TRP A 223 -0.48 -1.80 16.74
C TRP A 223 1.03 -1.96 16.62
N MET A 224 1.44 -2.97 15.89
CA MET A 224 2.81 -3.30 15.53
C MET A 224 2.90 -3.53 14.03
N TYR A 225 4.10 -3.60 13.48
CA TYR A 225 4.32 -3.71 12.05
C TYR A 225 4.86 -5.08 11.65
N ALA A 226 4.57 -5.51 10.43
CA ALA A 226 5.18 -6.68 9.82
C ALA A 226 5.52 -6.38 8.35
N ASP A 227 6.80 -6.18 8.06
CA ASP A 227 7.29 -6.10 6.68
C ASP A 227 7.78 -7.47 6.23
N CYS A 228 6.88 -8.25 5.65
CA CYS A 228 7.16 -9.61 5.26
C CYS A 228 8.18 -9.72 4.13
N SER A 229 8.18 -8.79 3.18
CA SER A 229 9.11 -8.81 2.05
C SER A 229 10.53 -8.42 2.45
N ALA A 230 10.68 -7.40 3.30
CA ALA A 230 11.96 -7.07 3.91
C ALA A 230 12.47 -8.24 4.78
N GLY A 231 11.60 -8.83 5.60
CA GLY A 231 11.93 -10.02 6.38
C GLY A 231 12.39 -11.18 5.53
N ALA A 232 11.70 -11.48 4.43
CA ALA A 232 12.08 -12.54 3.49
C ALA A 232 13.43 -12.27 2.79
N SER A 233 13.71 -11.01 2.47
CA SER A 233 15.02 -10.60 1.94
C SER A 233 16.13 -10.85 2.94
N MET A 234 15.92 -10.50 4.21
CA MET A 234 16.88 -10.74 5.29
C MET A 234 17.08 -12.23 5.58
N ALA A 235 16.01 -13.03 5.50
CA ALA A 235 16.13 -14.51 5.61
C ALA A 235 17.06 -15.07 4.54
N ARG A 236 16.87 -14.66 3.28
CA ARG A 236 17.73 -15.09 2.16
C ARG A 236 19.18 -14.63 2.31
N ALA A 237 19.40 -13.48 2.92
CA ALA A 237 20.74 -12.98 3.24
C ALA A 237 21.38 -13.65 4.47
N GLY A 238 20.70 -14.61 5.11
CA GLY A 238 21.17 -15.26 6.33
C GLY A 238 21.18 -14.34 7.58
N ASN A 239 20.47 -13.22 7.52
CA ASN A 239 20.42 -12.25 8.60
C ASN A 239 19.13 -12.40 9.43
N GLU A 240 19.12 -13.41 10.29
CA GLU A 240 17.97 -13.73 11.14
C GLU A 240 17.61 -12.60 12.11
N LYS A 241 18.60 -11.87 12.64
CA LYS A 241 18.36 -10.73 13.52
C LYS A 241 17.54 -9.65 12.82
N MET A 242 17.90 -9.30 11.59
CA MET A 242 17.16 -8.30 10.82
C MET A 242 15.82 -8.85 10.30
N ARG A 243 15.72 -10.14 9.99
CA ARG A 243 14.43 -10.76 9.68
C ARG A 243 13.44 -10.58 10.84
N LEU A 244 13.88 -10.87 12.06
CA LEU A 244 13.06 -10.72 13.27
C LEU A 244 12.82 -9.26 13.65
N HIS A 245 13.70 -8.33 13.23
CA HIS A 245 13.46 -6.90 13.39
C HIS A 245 12.16 -6.48 12.69
N TYR A 246 11.90 -6.95 11.47
CA TYR A 246 10.69 -6.63 10.73
C TYR A 246 9.43 -7.38 11.21
N PHE A 247 9.50 -8.10 12.30
CA PHE A 247 8.36 -8.59 13.07
C PHE A 247 8.15 -7.72 14.30
N GLY A 248 7.23 -6.80 14.22
CA GLY A 248 6.85 -5.84 15.26
C GLY A 248 7.37 -4.43 15.02
N ASN A 249 8.42 -4.24 14.25
CA ASN A 249 9.10 -2.95 14.11
C ASN A 249 9.02 -2.41 12.68
N LEU A 250 9.17 -1.07 12.56
CA LEU A 250 9.27 -0.38 11.29
C LEU A 250 10.42 0.64 11.36
N ASP A 251 11.22 0.70 10.31
CA ASP A 251 12.26 1.71 10.13
C ASP A 251 11.68 3.09 9.75
N THR A 252 12.55 4.10 9.66
CA THR A 252 12.15 5.48 9.32
C THR A 252 12.08 5.75 7.82
N ASP A 253 12.50 4.79 7.01
CA ASP A 253 12.64 4.96 5.57
C ASP A 253 11.32 4.64 4.85
N ARG A 254 10.23 5.17 5.37
CA ARG A 254 8.86 4.95 4.89
C ARG A 254 8.12 6.27 4.76
N MET A 255 7.47 6.47 3.63
CA MET A 255 6.41 7.45 3.48
C MET A 255 5.09 6.71 3.40
N VAL A 256 4.22 6.91 4.37
CA VAL A 256 2.88 6.31 4.42
C VAL A 256 1.92 7.18 3.63
N ALA A 257 1.24 6.62 2.65
CA ALA A 257 0.17 7.28 1.88
C ALA A 257 -1.19 6.60 2.10
N ASN A 258 -1.19 5.29 2.37
CA ASN A 258 -2.40 4.48 2.46
C ASN A 258 -2.41 3.69 3.77
N SER A 259 -3.58 3.62 4.40
CA SER A 259 -3.81 2.88 5.66
C SER A 259 -4.88 1.79 5.53
N ASP A 260 -5.42 1.59 4.33
CA ASP A 260 -6.39 0.54 4.02
C ASP A 260 -6.24 0.08 2.57
N ILE A 261 -6.55 -1.21 2.33
CA ILE A 261 -6.55 -1.81 1.01
C ILE A 261 -7.92 -1.65 0.35
N CYS A 262 -7.93 -1.42 -0.97
CA CYS A 262 -9.16 -1.31 -1.78
C CYS A 262 -10.12 -0.18 -1.35
N ALA A 263 -9.62 0.83 -0.64
CA ALA A 263 -10.42 1.99 -0.27
C ALA A 263 -10.65 2.91 -1.49
N PRO A 264 -11.84 3.52 -1.61
CA PRO A 264 -12.09 4.48 -2.67
C PRO A 264 -11.27 5.76 -2.48
N PHE A 265 -11.00 6.46 -3.58
CA PHE A 265 -10.52 7.84 -3.51
C PHE A 265 -11.61 8.79 -3.02
N ASP A 266 -11.17 9.95 -2.54
CA ASP A 266 -12.03 11.09 -2.24
C ASP A 266 -11.47 12.35 -2.99
N PRO A 267 -12.18 12.87 -4.03
CA PRO A 267 -13.41 12.31 -4.65
C PRO A 267 -13.14 10.97 -5.38
N PRO A 268 -14.18 10.10 -5.54
CA PRO A 268 -14.01 8.80 -6.15
C PRO A 268 -13.71 8.90 -7.65
N MET A 269 -12.92 7.96 -8.13
CA MET A 269 -12.68 7.73 -9.55
C MET A 269 -13.91 7.10 -10.21
N CYS A 270 -14.23 7.48 -11.44
CA CYS A 270 -15.40 6.96 -12.16
C CYS A 270 -15.05 5.72 -12.99
N SER A 271 -13.82 5.65 -13.49
CA SER A 271 -13.31 4.51 -14.25
C SER A 271 -12.73 3.44 -13.33
N PHE A 272 -12.39 2.30 -13.91
CA PHE A 272 -11.64 1.26 -13.21
C PHE A 272 -10.23 1.78 -12.87
N ARG A 273 -9.79 1.61 -11.64
CA ARG A 273 -8.49 2.06 -11.18
C ARG A 273 -7.36 1.20 -11.77
N ALA A 274 -6.24 1.84 -12.11
CA ALA A 274 -5.01 1.14 -12.51
C ALA A 274 -4.48 0.28 -11.35
N ASP A 275 -4.53 0.80 -10.13
CA ASP A 275 -4.31 0.04 -8.91
C ASP A 275 -5.50 0.17 -7.96
N PRO A 276 -6.42 -0.82 -7.95
CA PRO A 276 -7.58 -0.77 -7.07
C PRO A 276 -7.25 -1.08 -5.61
N CYS A 277 -6.05 -1.56 -5.30
CA CYS A 277 -5.66 -1.93 -3.93
C CYS A 277 -5.23 -0.71 -3.12
N ASP A 278 -4.36 0.13 -3.68
CA ASP A 278 -3.88 1.35 -3.01
C ASP A 278 -3.49 2.44 -4.03
N ASN A 279 -2.88 3.53 -3.56
CA ASN A 279 -2.38 4.59 -4.44
C ASN A 279 -0.95 4.95 -4.05
N GLN A 280 -0.01 4.49 -4.83
CA GLN A 280 1.42 4.75 -4.59
C GLN A 280 2.03 5.71 -5.61
N VAL A 281 1.53 5.73 -6.84
CA VAL A 281 2.11 6.53 -7.94
C VAL A 281 1.16 7.57 -8.54
N GLY A 282 -0.12 7.48 -8.21
CA GLY A 282 -1.17 8.32 -8.77
C GLY A 282 -1.92 7.68 -9.93
N GLU A 283 -3.10 8.24 -10.23
CA GLU A 283 -3.98 7.80 -11.31
C GLU A 283 -4.57 8.98 -12.08
N ILE A 284 -4.85 8.78 -13.35
CA ILE A 284 -5.42 9.79 -14.26
C ILE A 284 -6.64 9.22 -14.98
N GLU A 285 -7.70 10.01 -15.04
CA GLU A 285 -8.82 9.84 -15.98
C GLU A 285 -8.77 10.93 -17.06
N VAL A 286 -9.04 10.55 -18.28
CA VAL A 286 -9.19 11.44 -19.43
C VAL A 286 -10.57 11.24 -20.02
N ASP A 287 -11.39 12.28 -20.06
CA ASP A 287 -12.78 12.23 -20.55
C ASP A 287 -13.59 11.05 -19.93
N GLY A 288 -13.35 10.76 -18.64
CA GLY A 288 -13.99 9.68 -17.89
C GLY A 288 -13.44 8.27 -18.13
N VAL A 289 -12.30 8.15 -18.80
CA VAL A 289 -11.61 6.88 -19.07
C VAL A 289 -10.27 6.86 -18.32
N GLY A 290 -10.02 5.82 -17.52
CA GLY A 290 -8.75 5.65 -16.81
C GLY A 290 -7.58 5.38 -17.75
N LEU A 291 -6.40 5.89 -17.38
CA LEU A 291 -5.15 5.63 -18.09
C LEU A 291 -4.35 4.54 -17.38
N TYR A 292 -3.65 3.70 -18.14
CA TYR A 292 -2.97 2.51 -17.61
C TYR A 292 -1.55 2.36 -18.15
N GLY A 293 -0.66 1.84 -17.31
CA GLY A 293 0.68 1.41 -17.71
C GLY A 293 1.48 2.52 -18.40
N GLN A 294 1.86 2.30 -19.65
CA GLN A 294 2.73 3.20 -20.41
C GLN A 294 2.04 4.50 -20.87
N GLN A 295 0.76 4.70 -20.59
CA GLN A 295 0.05 5.93 -20.91
C GLN A 295 0.38 7.08 -19.95
N VAL A 296 0.94 6.75 -18.79
CA VAL A 296 1.29 7.71 -17.74
C VAL A 296 2.77 7.62 -17.39
N GLU A 297 3.32 8.74 -16.95
CA GLU A 297 4.66 8.86 -16.39
C GLU A 297 4.58 9.36 -14.96
N THR A 298 5.32 8.72 -14.07
CA THR A 298 5.38 9.09 -12.65
C THR A 298 6.81 9.35 -12.22
N THR A 299 7.01 10.27 -11.28
CA THR A 299 8.30 10.51 -10.64
C THR A 299 8.15 10.53 -9.14
N HIS A 300 9.16 10.02 -8.45
CA HIS A 300 9.32 10.18 -7.01
C HIS A 300 10.79 10.47 -6.72
N GLU A 301 11.05 11.61 -6.10
CA GLU A 301 12.38 12.08 -5.73
C GLU A 301 12.42 12.41 -4.24
N ILE A 302 13.50 12.02 -3.58
CA ILE A 302 13.76 12.31 -2.17
C ILE A 302 14.93 13.29 -2.10
N VAL A 303 14.70 14.42 -1.43
CA VAL A 303 15.64 15.55 -1.35
C VAL A 303 16.17 15.73 0.06
#